data_22d2a0c0b0df3ada05a5bd8de7399fc8
#
_entry.id   22d2a0c0b0df3ada05a5bd8de7399fc8
#
_cell.length_a   1.000
_cell.length_b   1.000
_cell.length_c   1.000
_cell.angle_alpha   90.00
_cell.angle_beta   90.00
_cell.angle_gamma   90.00
#
_symmetry.space_group_name_H-M   'P 1'
#
loop_
_entity.id
_entity.type
_entity.pdbx_description
1 polymer ?
#
loop_
_entity_poly.entity_id
_entity_poly.type
_entity_poly.pdbx_seq_one_letter_code
_entity_poly.pdbx_strand_id
1 'polypeptide(L)'
;MANHDNFSIEIAYARSHVQTLKTLEVSSGCTVKEAIILSRIMDQFPEIDLTKNKIGIFSKFIQPDTLVQPKDRIEIYRPLIIDPKDARRLRAKRI
;
A
#
# COMPACT_ATOMS: atom_id res chain seq x y z
N MET A 1 -12.07 -20.73 19.47
CA MET A 1 -12.41 -20.21 18.53
C MET A 1 -11.57 -19.37 17.66
N ALA A 2 -11.58 -19.78 16.47
CA ALA A 2 -10.71 -19.22 15.46
C ALA A 2 -10.96 -17.75 15.21
N ASN A 3 -12.17 -17.27 15.50
CA ASN A 3 -12.53 -15.89 15.18
C ASN A 3 -11.84 -14.86 16.01
N HIS A 4 -11.21 -15.26 17.10
CA HIS A 4 -10.52 -14.30 17.95
C HIS A 4 -9.31 -13.69 17.28
N ASP A 5 -8.83 -14.33 16.23
CA ASP A 5 -7.63 -13.87 15.54
C ASP A 5 -7.91 -12.88 14.41
N ASN A 6 -9.18 -12.55 14.20
CA ASN A 6 -9.53 -11.59 13.16
C ASN A 6 -9.41 -10.17 13.67
N PHE A 7 -8.98 -9.29 12.80
CA PHE A 7 -8.84 -7.89 13.16
C PHE A 7 -8.97 -7.02 11.90
N SER A 8 -9.21 -5.74 12.13
CA SER A 8 -9.39 -4.79 11.03
C SER A 8 -8.09 -4.13 10.67
N ILE A 9 -7.91 -3.90 9.38
CA ILE A 9 -6.81 -3.13 8.85
C ILE A 9 -7.34 -2.21 7.75
N GLU A 10 -6.50 -1.27 7.35
CA GLU A 10 -6.83 -0.36 6.26
C GLU A 10 -5.81 -0.51 5.15
N ILE A 11 -6.26 -0.28 3.92
CA ILE A 11 -5.39 -0.25 2.76
C ILE A 11 -5.65 1.05 2.02
N ALA A 12 -4.60 1.83 1.83
CA ALA A 12 -4.68 3.12 1.17
C ALA A 12 -3.87 3.10 -0.11
N TYR A 13 -4.45 3.64 -1.16
CA TYR A 13 -3.76 3.81 -2.44
C TYR A 13 -3.94 5.27 -2.86
N ALA A 14 -2.84 5.98 -2.97
CA ALA A 14 -2.84 7.38 -3.32
C ALA A 14 -2.58 7.55 -4.81
N ARG A 15 -3.55 8.12 -5.52
CA ARG A 15 -3.35 8.59 -6.88
C ARG A 15 -3.04 10.08 -6.81
N SER A 16 -2.73 10.68 -7.96
CA SER A 16 -2.19 12.05 -7.96
C SER A 16 -3.02 13.04 -7.14
N HIS A 17 -4.34 12.95 -7.18
CA HIS A 17 -5.20 13.88 -6.45
C HIS A 17 -6.23 13.20 -5.58
N VAL A 18 -6.27 11.86 -5.62
CA VAL A 18 -7.31 11.10 -4.94
C VAL A 18 -6.66 9.98 -4.17
N GLN A 19 -7.06 9.83 -2.92
CA GLN A 19 -6.63 8.72 -2.10
C GLN A 19 -7.84 7.81 -1.88
N THR A 20 -7.66 6.53 -2.16
CA THR A 20 -8.68 5.53 -1.90
C THR A 20 -8.29 4.77 -0.65
N LEU A 21 -9.24 4.62 0.25
CA LEU A 21 -9.04 3.91 1.51
C LEU A 21 -10.05 2.78 1.58
N LYS A 22 -9.55 1.57 1.84
CA LYS A 22 -10.41 0.42 2.07
C LYS A 22 -10.13 -0.15 3.44
N THR A 23 -11.19 -0.57 4.10
CA THR A 23 -11.09 -1.23 5.39
C THR A 23 -11.55 -2.67 5.20
N LEU A 24 -10.79 -3.59 5.77
CA LEU A 24 -11.18 -5.00 5.69
C LEU A 24 -10.73 -5.73 6.94
N GLU A 25 -11.38 -6.87 7.18
CA GLU A 25 -11.03 -7.74 8.27
C GLU A 25 -10.19 -8.89 7.76
N VAL A 26 -9.12 -9.20 8.45
CA VAL A 26 -8.21 -10.27 8.08
C VAL A 26 -7.91 -11.13 9.28
N SER A 27 -7.42 -12.33 9.03
CA SER A 27 -7.03 -13.25 10.09
C SER A 27 -5.57 -13.04 10.48
N SER A 28 -5.26 -13.37 11.70
CA SER A 28 -3.88 -13.42 12.16
C SER A 28 -3.06 -14.32 11.23
N GLY A 29 -1.85 -13.89 10.94
CA GLY A 29 -0.99 -14.61 9.99
C GLY A 29 -1.13 -14.15 8.55
N CYS A 30 -2.04 -13.21 8.30
CA CYS A 30 -2.20 -12.66 6.95
C CYS A 30 -1.00 -11.78 6.61
N THR A 31 -0.47 -11.95 5.39
CA THR A 31 0.60 -11.08 4.92
C THR A 31 0.01 -9.83 4.28
N VAL A 32 0.86 -8.81 4.11
CA VAL A 32 0.46 -7.59 3.43
C VAL A 32 -0.04 -7.88 2.03
N LYS A 33 0.66 -8.74 1.30
CA LYS A 33 0.26 -9.12 -0.05
C LYS A 33 -1.12 -9.75 -0.05
N GLU A 34 -1.35 -10.68 0.88
CA GLU A 34 -2.66 -11.34 0.97
C GLU A 34 -3.76 -10.34 1.29
N ALA A 35 -3.49 -9.41 2.20
CA ALA A 35 -4.47 -8.40 2.56
C ALA A 35 -4.82 -7.53 1.35
N ILE A 36 -3.82 -7.14 0.57
CA ILE A 36 -4.06 -6.32 -0.62
C ILE A 36 -4.92 -7.09 -1.63
N ILE A 37 -4.63 -8.37 -1.81
CA ILE A 37 -5.42 -9.20 -2.73
C ILE A 37 -6.86 -9.31 -2.22
N LEU A 38 -7.03 -9.56 -0.93
CA LEU A 38 -8.35 -9.71 -0.34
C LEU A 38 -9.17 -8.42 -0.42
N SER A 39 -8.53 -7.28 -0.38
CA SER A 39 -9.20 -5.99 -0.46
C SER A 39 -9.79 -5.73 -1.85
N ARG A 40 -9.30 -6.44 -2.85
CA ARG A 40 -9.68 -6.26 -4.25
C ARG A 40 -9.35 -4.86 -4.77
N ILE A 41 -8.43 -4.18 -4.13
CA ILE A 41 -8.05 -2.85 -4.58
C ILE A 41 -7.38 -2.90 -5.95
N MET A 42 -6.72 -4.02 -6.27
CA MET A 42 -6.11 -4.18 -7.58
C MET A 42 -7.14 -4.41 -8.69
N ASP A 43 -8.33 -4.89 -8.34
CA ASP A 43 -9.42 -4.98 -9.31
C ASP A 43 -9.93 -3.58 -9.66
N GLN A 44 -9.96 -2.69 -8.68
CA GLN A 44 -10.38 -1.32 -8.88
C GLN A 44 -9.30 -0.49 -9.58
N PHE A 45 -8.05 -0.78 -9.29
CA PHE A 45 -6.92 -0.07 -9.86
C PHE A 45 -5.94 -1.08 -10.47
N PRO A 46 -6.22 -1.54 -11.71
CA PRO A 46 -5.40 -2.58 -12.33
C PRO A 46 -3.95 -2.18 -12.56
N GLU A 47 -3.66 -0.89 -12.49
CA GLU A 47 -2.29 -0.42 -12.67
C GLU A 47 -1.39 -0.78 -11.50
N ILE A 48 -1.96 -1.17 -10.35
CA ILE A 48 -1.15 -1.56 -9.20
C ILE A 48 -0.42 -2.86 -9.49
N ASP A 49 0.88 -2.83 -9.34
CA ASP A 49 1.74 -3.98 -9.55
C ASP A 49 2.68 -4.07 -8.34
N LEU A 50 2.47 -5.07 -7.51
CA LEU A 50 3.20 -5.19 -6.24
C LEU A 50 4.68 -5.50 -6.44
N THR A 51 5.11 -5.81 -7.66
CA THR A 51 6.52 -5.94 -7.96
C THR A 51 7.17 -4.59 -8.24
N LYS A 52 6.38 -3.57 -8.48
CA LYS A 52 6.85 -2.23 -8.82
C LYS A 52 6.44 -1.18 -7.81
N ASN A 53 5.21 -1.27 -7.32
CA ASN A 53 4.73 -0.32 -6.32
C ASN A 53 5.37 -0.63 -4.98
N LYS A 54 5.87 0.39 -4.32
CA LYS A 54 6.37 0.23 -2.97
C LYS A 54 5.21 0.21 -2.00
N ILE A 55 5.38 -0.54 -0.93
CA ILE A 55 4.35 -0.71 0.08
C ILE A 55 4.93 -0.26 1.42
N GLY A 56 4.10 0.36 2.23
CA GLY A 56 4.52 0.78 3.56
C GLY A 56 3.42 0.58 4.58
N ILE A 57 3.80 0.58 5.84
CA ILE A 57 2.89 0.63 6.97
C ILE A 57 3.33 1.83 7.81
N PHE A 58 2.43 2.80 7.98
CA PHE A 58 2.73 4.02 8.70
C PHE A 58 4.03 4.66 8.21
N SER A 59 4.14 4.78 6.88
CA SER A 59 5.27 5.44 6.20
C SER A 59 6.58 4.67 6.24
N LYS A 60 6.60 3.46 6.76
CA LYS A 60 7.79 2.60 6.72
C LYS A 60 7.65 1.61 5.60
N PHE A 61 8.63 1.55 4.72
CA PHE A 61 8.63 0.56 3.65
C PHE A 61 8.69 -0.84 4.21
N ILE A 62 7.88 -1.73 3.66
CA ILE A 62 7.82 -3.12 4.10
C ILE A 62 7.83 -4.03 2.89
N GLN A 63 8.03 -5.31 3.15
CA GLN A 63 7.98 -6.33 2.10
C GLN A 63 6.57 -6.90 1.99
N PRO A 64 6.22 -7.43 0.80
CA PRO A 64 4.89 -8.02 0.61
C PRO A 64 4.59 -9.19 1.54
N ASP A 65 5.61 -9.89 2.03
CA ASP A 65 5.43 -11.03 2.92
C ASP A 65 5.42 -10.64 4.40
N THR A 66 5.46 -9.36 4.70
CA THR A 66 5.35 -8.88 6.07
C THR A 66 3.98 -9.23 6.62
N LEU A 67 3.92 -9.72 7.86
CA LEU A 67 2.64 -10.01 8.51
C LEU A 67 1.98 -8.73 8.96
N VAL A 68 0.67 -8.63 8.72
CA VAL A 68 -0.09 -7.47 9.18
C VAL A 68 -0.41 -7.59 10.65
N GLN A 69 -0.55 -6.45 11.30
CA GLN A 69 -0.91 -6.35 12.71
C GLN A 69 -2.25 -5.64 12.84
N PRO A 70 -2.95 -5.83 13.97
CA PRO A 70 -4.20 -5.11 14.18
C PRO A 70 -4.03 -3.61 14.02
N LYS A 71 -4.99 -3.00 13.34
CA LYS A 71 -5.04 -1.55 13.10
C LYS A 71 -3.95 -1.04 12.18
N ASP A 72 -3.26 -1.93 11.49
CA ASP A 72 -2.27 -1.49 10.49
C ASP A 72 -2.96 -0.73 9.36
N ARG A 73 -2.24 0.24 8.83
CA ARG A 73 -2.63 0.93 7.62
C ARG A 73 -1.58 0.64 6.57
N ILE A 74 -1.96 -0.20 5.61
CA ILE A 74 -1.09 -0.54 4.50
C ILE A 74 -1.23 0.55 3.46
N GLU A 75 -0.10 1.11 3.04
CA GLU A 75 -0.07 2.16 2.04
C GLU A 75 0.59 1.62 0.79
N ILE A 76 -0.10 1.77 -0.34
CA ILE A 76 0.47 1.40 -1.63
C ILE A 76 0.88 2.70 -2.30
N TYR A 77 2.17 2.83 -2.57
CA TYR A 77 2.71 4.03 -3.19
C TYR A 77 2.80 3.82 -4.69
N ARG A 78 2.38 4.82 -5.43
CA ARG A 78 2.54 4.78 -6.86
C ARG A 78 4.03 4.82 -7.20
N PRO A 79 4.44 4.16 -8.29
CA PRO A 79 5.76 4.43 -8.82
C PRO A 79 5.87 5.93 -9.02
N LEU A 80 7.03 6.46 -8.74
CA LEU A 80 7.19 7.90 -8.88
C LEU A 80 6.83 8.32 -10.29
N ILE A 81 5.93 9.27 -10.39
CA ILE A 81 5.56 9.84 -11.68
C ILE A 81 6.78 10.54 -12.25
N ILE A 82 7.55 11.15 -11.36
CA ILE A 82 8.81 11.79 -11.70
C ILE A 82 9.90 10.99 -11.02
N ASP A 83 10.77 10.40 -11.85
CA ASP A 83 11.97 9.71 -11.39
C ASP A 83 12.75 10.66 -10.47
N PRO A 84 13.42 10.17 -9.41
CA PRO A 84 14.24 11.02 -8.56
C PRO A 84 15.24 11.87 -9.31
N LYS A 85 15.79 11.35 -10.40
CA LYS A 85 16.69 12.12 -11.24
C LYS A 85 15.97 13.27 -11.90
N ASP A 86 14.77 13.04 -12.38
CA ASP A 86 13.96 14.07 -13.01
C ASP A 86 13.55 15.12 -11.99
N ALA A 87 13.23 14.71 -10.79
CA ALA A 87 12.88 15.64 -9.74
C ALA A 87 14.05 16.58 -9.43
N ARG A 88 15.26 16.02 -9.39
CA ARG A 88 16.44 16.84 -9.17
C ARG A 88 16.69 17.82 -10.31
N ARG A 89 16.52 17.38 -11.54
CA ARG A 89 16.65 18.24 -12.70
C ARG A 89 15.65 19.37 -12.68
N LEU A 90 14.42 19.07 -12.31
CA LEU A 90 13.39 20.09 -12.21
C LEU A 90 13.73 21.14 -11.16
N ARG A 91 14.26 20.69 -10.02
CA ARG A 91 14.68 21.62 -8.99
C ARG A 91 15.82 22.49 -9.45
N ALA A 92 16.77 21.90 -10.14
CA ALA A 92 17.90 22.65 -10.66
C ALA A 92 17.45 23.72 -11.65
N LYS A 93 16.47 23.39 -12.47
CA LYS A 93 15.95 24.35 -13.44
C LYS A 93 15.22 25.51 -12.82
N ARG A 94 14.76 25.37 -11.60
CA ARG A 94 14.05 26.43 -10.90
C ARG A 94 14.99 27.45 -10.29
N ILE A 95 16.24 27.15 -10.23
CA ILE A 95 17.26 28.06 -9.70
C ILE A 95 17.81 28.98 -10.80
#